data_576a43828c029257de1933105626bffb
#
_entry.id   576a43828c029257de1933105626bffb
#
_cell.length_a   1.000
_cell.length_b   1.000
_cell.length_c   1.000
_cell.angle_alpha   90.00
_cell.angle_beta   90.00
_cell.angle_gamma   90.00
#
_symmetry.space_group_name_H-M   'P 1'
#
loop_
_entity.id
_entity.type
_entity.pdbx_description
1 polymer ?
#
loop_
_entity_poly.entity_id
_entity_poly.type
_entity_poly.pdbx_seq_one_letter_code
_entity_poly.pdbx_strand_id
1 'polypeptide(L)'
;GSSFADRAWDRESAVYRVAGVFNVIGGWFVTALAAFLSSAIIAYILFIGEVFAFFAFMIIVAIFFYRSNQIHKKKVKEEEEIKKLRKEDIVTLKEMITESSSQISKVLRKTSALYSNVVDNLGLQDLAKLKENKKALKKLEKEIDELKSNVFYFIKNLDENSVEASKFYILILGYLQDMVQSIDYITSSSHSHVNNNHKKLKFNQIRDLKTVDTQLQELFSRLEESFKTEDFSKLDEILRDKKAFLDTVSELITKQINRIRTTETSPKNSKLYFSLLLETNDLIKSIMNLLELFKEFNQQNKK
;
A
#
# COMPACT_ATOMS: atom_id res chain seq x y z
N GLY A 1 -34.80 0.37 -0.61
CA GLY A 1 -35.71 -0.50 -1.34
C GLY A 1 -35.85 -0.18 -2.82
N SER A 2 -35.95 1.09 -3.23
CA SER A 2 -36.18 1.47 -4.63
C SER A 2 -34.96 1.23 -5.54
N SER A 3 -33.75 1.41 -5.05
CA SER A 3 -32.53 1.16 -5.83
C SER A 3 -32.25 -0.33 -6.12
N PHE A 4 -32.94 -1.21 -5.42
CA PHE A 4 -32.84 -2.67 -5.63
C PHE A 4 -33.71 -3.13 -6.80
N ALA A 5 -34.88 -2.49 -7.02
CA ALA A 5 -35.82 -2.85 -8.05
C ALA A 5 -35.43 -2.30 -9.44
N ASP A 6 -34.89 -1.07 -9.51
CA ASP A 6 -34.68 -0.38 -10.79
C ASP A 6 -33.52 -0.88 -11.66
N ARG A 7 -32.67 -1.79 -11.15
CA ARG A 7 -31.49 -2.29 -11.89
C ARG A 7 -31.29 -3.81 -11.81
N ALA A 8 -32.33 -4.57 -11.49
CA ALA A 8 -32.29 -6.03 -11.41
C ALA A 8 -32.22 -6.75 -12.79
N TRP A 9 -32.23 -6.00 -13.88
CA TRP A 9 -32.33 -6.56 -15.24
C TRP A 9 -31.00 -6.85 -15.92
N ASP A 10 -29.86 -6.44 -15.31
CA ASP A 10 -28.54 -6.77 -15.83
C ASP A 10 -27.91 -7.90 -15.00
N ARG A 11 -27.81 -9.07 -15.61
CA ARG A 11 -27.48 -10.35 -14.91
C ARG A 11 -26.18 -10.31 -14.09
N GLU A 12 -25.12 -9.68 -14.58
CA GLU A 12 -23.84 -9.61 -13.84
C GLU A 12 -23.88 -8.64 -12.66
N SER A 13 -24.55 -7.49 -12.81
CA SER A 13 -24.66 -6.52 -11.73
C SER A 13 -25.60 -6.96 -10.59
N ALA A 14 -26.58 -7.82 -10.88
CA ALA A 14 -27.51 -8.36 -9.90
C ALA A 14 -26.83 -9.30 -8.90
N VAL A 15 -25.93 -10.18 -9.38
CA VAL A 15 -25.19 -11.12 -8.52
C VAL A 15 -24.29 -10.40 -7.53
N TYR A 16 -23.54 -9.38 -7.96
CA TYR A 16 -22.67 -8.59 -7.08
C TYR A 16 -23.44 -7.80 -6.04
N ARG A 17 -24.64 -7.31 -6.37
CA ARG A 17 -25.48 -6.56 -5.42
C ARG A 17 -26.15 -7.46 -4.41
N VAL A 18 -26.65 -8.62 -4.84
CA VAL A 18 -27.19 -9.63 -3.95
C VAL A 18 -26.10 -10.11 -2.99
N ALA A 19 -24.89 -10.39 -3.48
CA ALA A 19 -23.75 -10.72 -2.63
C ALA A 19 -23.39 -9.59 -1.65
N GLY A 20 -23.46 -8.32 -2.07
CA GLY A 20 -23.25 -7.16 -1.20
C GLY A 20 -24.29 -7.05 -0.09
N VAL A 21 -25.57 -7.25 -0.41
CA VAL A 21 -26.66 -7.26 0.58
C VAL A 21 -26.50 -8.43 1.56
N PHE A 22 -26.19 -9.63 1.08
CA PHE A 22 -25.92 -10.78 1.96
C PHE A 22 -24.70 -10.58 2.84
N ASN A 23 -23.64 -9.92 2.37
CA ASN A 23 -22.48 -9.56 3.20
C ASN A 23 -22.85 -8.58 4.31
N VAL A 24 -23.70 -7.59 4.03
CA VAL A 24 -24.16 -6.63 5.05
C VAL A 24 -25.07 -7.30 6.06
N ILE A 25 -26.07 -8.08 5.62
CA ILE A 25 -26.98 -8.81 6.51
C ILE A 25 -26.20 -9.86 7.29
N GLY A 26 -25.31 -10.63 6.63
CA GLY A 26 -24.44 -11.59 7.28
C GLY A 26 -23.51 -10.94 8.30
N GLY A 27 -22.96 -9.76 8.01
CA GLY A 27 -22.16 -8.96 8.92
C GLY A 27 -22.93 -8.56 10.17
N TRP A 28 -24.17 -8.09 10.02
CA TRP A 28 -25.05 -7.76 11.17
C TRP A 28 -25.36 -8.98 12.02
N PHE A 29 -25.68 -10.11 11.38
CA PHE A 29 -25.97 -11.36 12.09
C PHE A 29 -24.75 -11.87 12.86
N VAL A 30 -23.56 -11.87 12.23
CA VAL A 30 -22.31 -12.27 12.89
C VAL A 30 -21.97 -11.32 14.03
N THR A 31 -22.16 -10.02 13.86
CA THR A 31 -21.93 -9.02 14.92
C THR A 31 -22.87 -9.23 16.10
N ALA A 32 -24.17 -9.45 15.83
CA ALA A 32 -25.15 -9.72 16.88
C ALA A 32 -24.85 -11.03 17.61
N LEU A 33 -24.48 -12.09 16.88
CA LEU A 33 -24.08 -13.37 17.45
C LEU A 33 -22.82 -13.26 18.31
N ALA A 34 -21.80 -12.55 17.81
CA ALA A 34 -20.57 -12.31 18.55
C ALA A 34 -20.81 -11.50 19.83
N ALA A 35 -21.65 -10.46 19.76
CA ALA A 35 -22.04 -9.67 20.92
C ALA A 35 -22.81 -10.52 21.95
N PHE A 36 -23.74 -11.36 21.49
CA PHE A 36 -24.50 -12.27 22.36
C PHE A 36 -23.58 -13.28 23.07
N LEU A 37 -22.70 -13.95 22.33
CA LEU A 37 -21.74 -14.91 22.90
C LEU A 37 -20.78 -14.24 23.88
N SER A 38 -20.26 -13.06 23.53
CA SER A 38 -19.38 -12.31 24.44
C SER A 38 -20.08 -11.89 25.71
N SER A 39 -21.33 -11.42 25.62
CA SER A 39 -22.15 -11.07 26.79
C SER A 39 -22.47 -12.28 27.66
N ALA A 40 -22.78 -13.42 27.04
CA ALA A 40 -23.05 -14.67 27.76
C ALA A 40 -21.80 -15.15 28.53
N ILE A 41 -20.63 -15.10 27.93
CA ILE A 41 -19.35 -15.45 28.56
C ILE A 41 -19.06 -14.54 29.75
N ILE A 42 -19.20 -13.21 29.57
CA ILE A 42 -18.98 -12.24 30.64
C ILE A 42 -19.98 -12.48 31.78
N ALA A 43 -21.28 -12.68 31.48
CA ALA A 43 -22.31 -12.96 32.48
C ALA A 43 -22.00 -14.24 33.24
N TYR A 44 -21.54 -15.29 32.56
CA TYR A 44 -21.17 -16.56 33.19
C TYR A 44 -19.96 -16.41 34.13
N ILE A 45 -18.94 -15.66 33.73
CA ILE A 45 -17.77 -15.36 34.56
C ILE A 45 -18.17 -14.56 35.80
N LEU A 46 -19.04 -13.57 35.64
CA LEU A 46 -19.57 -12.78 36.77
C LEU A 46 -20.44 -13.61 37.72
N PHE A 47 -21.21 -14.54 37.16
CA PHE A 47 -22.04 -15.44 37.97
C PHE A 47 -21.23 -16.40 38.85
N ILE A 48 -20.14 -16.99 38.29
CA ILE A 48 -19.27 -17.91 39.07
C ILE A 48 -18.37 -17.16 40.04
N GLY A 49 -17.79 -16.03 39.59
CA GLY A 49 -16.81 -15.27 40.38
C GLY A 49 -17.40 -14.25 41.33
N GLU A 50 -18.74 -14.14 41.33
CA GLU A 50 -19.53 -13.26 42.22
C GLU A 50 -18.88 -11.85 42.33
N VAL A 51 -18.72 -11.34 43.55
CA VAL A 51 -18.23 -10.01 43.85
C VAL A 51 -16.78 -9.82 43.40
N PHE A 52 -15.94 -10.85 43.45
CA PHE A 52 -14.53 -10.76 43.05
C PHE A 52 -14.39 -10.60 41.54
N ALA A 53 -15.17 -11.33 40.74
CA ALA A 53 -15.16 -11.19 39.28
C ALA A 53 -15.66 -9.82 38.84
N PHE A 54 -16.65 -9.25 39.53
CA PHE A 54 -17.15 -7.91 39.26
C PHE A 54 -16.06 -6.84 39.46
N PHE A 55 -15.34 -6.86 40.58
CA PHE A 55 -14.27 -5.91 40.82
C PHE A 55 -13.08 -6.09 39.84
N ALA A 56 -12.70 -7.33 39.52
CA ALA A 56 -11.67 -7.61 38.53
C ALA A 56 -12.07 -7.07 37.16
N PHE A 57 -13.31 -7.26 36.72
CA PHE A 57 -13.83 -6.72 35.47
C PHE A 57 -13.81 -5.19 35.45
N MET A 58 -14.25 -4.54 36.54
CA MET A 58 -14.18 -3.06 36.66
C MET A 58 -12.76 -2.52 36.55
N ILE A 59 -11.78 -3.21 37.13
CA ILE A 59 -10.36 -2.83 37.03
C ILE A 59 -9.87 -2.96 35.56
N ILE A 60 -10.22 -4.04 34.88
CA ILE A 60 -9.85 -4.26 33.45
C ILE A 60 -10.44 -3.15 32.58
N VAL A 61 -11.71 -2.82 32.77
CA VAL A 61 -12.39 -1.75 32.04
C VAL A 61 -11.74 -0.40 32.33
N ALA A 62 -11.42 -0.09 33.59
CA ALA A 62 -10.73 1.15 33.98
C ALA A 62 -9.33 1.26 33.33
N ILE A 63 -8.56 0.16 33.31
CA ILE A 63 -7.25 0.11 32.65
C ILE A 63 -7.40 0.33 31.13
N PHE A 64 -8.41 -0.28 30.52
CA PHE A 64 -8.67 -0.12 29.09
C PHE A 64 -9.01 1.34 28.73
N PHE A 65 -9.90 1.98 29.50
CA PHE A 65 -10.22 3.40 29.31
C PHE A 65 -9.02 4.31 29.56
N TYR A 66 -8.24 4.03 30.60
CA TYR A 66 -7.02 4.79 30.90
C TYR A 66 -6.02 4.71 29.75
N ARG A 67 -5.73 3.50 29.21
CA ARG A 67 -4.83 3.31 28.07
C ARG A 67 -5.37 3.95 26.81
N SER A 68 -6.67 3.80 26.53
CA SER A 68 -7.32 4.43 25.37
C SER A 68 -7.21 5.95 25.43
N ASN A 69 -7.45 6.55 26.59
CA ASN A 69 -7.33 8.00 26.79
C ASN A 69 -5.87 8.49 26.66
N GLN A 70 -4.90 7.71 27.14
CA GLN A 70 -3.47 8.02 26.98
C GLN A 70 -3.04 8.01 25.50
N ILE A 71 -3.53 7.02 24.73
CA ILE A 71 -3.26 6.93 23.30
C ILE A 71 -3.90 8.12 22.57
N HIS A 72 -5.14 8.47 22.94
CA HIS A 72 -5.84 9.63 22.38
C HIS A 72 -5.13 10.95 22.71
N LYS A 73 -4.70 11.13 23.96
CA LYS A 73 -3.95 12.33 24.39
C LYS A 73 -2.59 12.44 23.71
N LYS A 74 -1.89 11.33 23.45
CA LYS A 74 -0.65 11.34 22.67
C LYS A 74 -0.89 11.80 21.24
N LYS A 75 -1.91 11.26 20.56
CA LYS A 75 -2.28 11.69 19.21
C LYS A 75 -2.65 13.18 19.14
N VAL A 76 -3.45 13.65 20.09
CA VAL A 76 -3.84 15.07 20.15
C VAL A 76 -2.63 15.98 20.43
N LYS A 77 -1.69 15.57 21.30
CA LYS A 77 -0.46 16.34 21.53
C LYS A 77 0.46 16.36 20.32
N GLU A 78 0.65 15.21 19.64
CA GLU A 78 1.42 15.14 18.40
C GLU A 78 0.76 16.03 17.31
N GLU A 79 -0.57 16.05 17.22
CA GLU A 79 -1.30 16.95 16.33
C GLU A 79 -1.15 18.43 16.72
N GLU A 80 -1.13 18.76 18.00
CA GLU A 80 -0.91 20.13 18.48
C GLU A 80 0.53 20.59 18.32
N GLU A 81 1.53 19.72 18.51
CA GLU A 81 2.93 20.02 18.23
C GLU A 81 3.17 20.24 16.73
N ILE A 82 2.59 19.42 15.89
CA ILE A 82 2.61 19.60 14.42
C ILE A 82 1.91 20.91 14.03
N LYS A 83 0.81 21.27 14.71
CA LYS A 83 0.12 22.55 14.50
C LYS A 83 0.95 23.76 14.95
N LYS A 84 1.72 23.65 16.03
CA LYS A 84 2.58 24.75 16.53
C LYS A 84 3.79 24.95 15.64
N LEU A 85 4.43 23.88 15.18
CA LEU A 85 5.60 23.95 14.29
C LEU A 85 5.26 24.51 12.89
N ARG A 86 3.98 24.45 12.48
CA ARG A 86 3.53 24.92 11.15
C ARG A 86 2.74 26.24 11.15
N LYS A 87 2.55 26.89 12.29
CA LYS A 87 1.81 28.16 12.37
C LYS A 87 2.60 29.37 11.88
N GLU A 88 3.90 29.23 11.66
CA GLU A 88 4.79 30.36 11.37
C GLU A 88 5.34 30.40 9.94
N ASP A 89 5.19 29.33 9.13
CA ASP A 89 5.76 29.28 7.79
C ASP A 89 4.67 29.19 6.70
N ILE A 90 4.58 30.22 5.91
CA ILE A 90 3.92 30.16 4.59
C ILE A 90 4.79 29.23 3.75
N VAL A 91 4.33 27.98 3.54
CA VAL A 91 5.06 26.99 2.75
C VAL A 91 5.09 27.46 1.30
N THR A 92 6.26 27.79 0.82
CA THR A 92 6.45 28.19 -0.57
C THR A 92 6.36 26.96 -1.48
N LEU A 93 5.97 27.19 -2.73
CA LEU A 93 5.92 26.13 -3.75
C LEU A 93 7.25 25.37 -3.86
N LYS A 94 8.37 26.08 -3.72
CA LYS A 94 9.73 25.51 -3.77
C LYS A 94 9.98 24.56 -2.59
N GLU A 95 9.63 24.96 -1.38
CA GLU A 95 9.77 24.12 -0.18
C GLU A 95 8.92 22.84 -0.29
N MET A 96 7.73 22.96 -0.86
CA MET A 96 6.87 21.81 -1.12
C MET A 96 7.49 20.82 -2.11
N ILE A 97 8.09 21.30 -3.21
CA ILE A 97 8.79 20.45 -4.19
C ILE A 97 9.96 19.75 -3.50
N THR A 98 10.77 20.47 -2.73
CA THR A 98 11.92 19.92 -2.01
C THR A 98 11.50 18.86 -0.99
N GLU A 99 10.47 19.14 -0.16
CA GLU A 99 9.94 18.16 0.81
C GLU A 99 9.38 16.94 0.10
N SER A 100 8.55 17.12 -0.94
CA SER A 100 8.00 16.03 -1.72
C SER A 100 9.08 15.18 -2.38
N SER A 101 10.09 15.80 -2.98
CA SER A 101 11.22 15.11 -3.61
C SER A 101 12.00 14.26 -2.61
N SER A 102 12.24 14.79 -1.41
CA SER A 102 12.88 14.04 -0.32
C SER A 102 12.06 12.81 0.10
N GLN A 103 10.73 12.97 0.26
CA GLN A 103 9.85 11.86 0.62
C GLN A 103 9.78 10.80 -0.49
N ILE A 104 9.64 11.22 -1.73
CA ILE A 104 9.63 10.33 -2.90
C ILE A 104 10.92 9.54 -2.98
N SER A 105 12.08 10.19 -2.87
CA SER A 105 13.39 9.51 -2.88
C SER A 105 13.49 8.42 -1.81
N LYS A 106 13.01 8.68 -0.59
CA LYS A 106 12.98 7.68 0.50
C LYS A 106 12.06 6.50 0.18
N VAL A 107 10.86 6.76 -0.36
CA VAL A 107 9.90 5.71 -0.73
C VAL A 107 10.45 4.88 -1.87
N LEU A 108 10.99 5.49 -2.93
CA LEU A 108 11.62 4.81 -4.06
C LEU A 108 12.70 3.84 -3.60
N ARG A 109 13.65 4.31 -2.77
CA ARG A 109 14.72 3.48 -2.24
C ARG A 109 14.22 2.29 -1.44
N LYS A 110 13.22 2.49 -0.54
CA LYS A 110 12.65 1.41 0.27
C LYS A 110 11.86 0.41 -0.57
N THR A 111 11.09 0.89 -1.55
CA THR A 111 10.33 0.05 -2.48
C THR A 111 11.26 -0.80 -3.33
N SER A 112 12.33 -0.21 -3.88
CA SER A 112 13.37 -0.90 -4.63
C SER A 112 14.02 -2.02 -3.81
N ALA A 113 14.47 -1.71 -2.60
CA ALA A 113 15.08 -2.70 -1.71
C ALA A 113 14.11 -3.83 -1.33
N LEU A 114 12.83 -3.51 -1.05
CA LEU A 114 11.81 -4.50 -0.75
C LEU A 114 11.55 -5.44 -1.94
N TYR A 115 11.42 -4.89 -3.16
CA TYR A 115 11.21 -5.68 -4.36
C TYR A 115 12.33 -6.69 -4.56
N SER A 116 13.58 -6.25 -4.57
CA SER A 116 14.75 -7.08 -4.75
C SER A 116 14.87 -8.16 -3.67
N ASN A 117 14.71 -7.78 -2.39
CA ASN A 117 14.74 -8.70 -1.28
C ASN A 117 13.65 -9.77 -1.37
N VAL A 118 12.44 -9.41 -1.83
CA VAL A 118 11.35 -10.38 -1.98
C VAL A 118 11.65 -11.37 -3.09
N VAL A 119 12.14 -10.92 -4.26
CA VAL A 119 12.50 -11.80 -5.39
C VAL A 119 13.59 -12.76 -4.98
N ASP A 120 14.64 -12.28 -4.28
CA ASP A 120 15.74 -13.10 -3.77
C ASP A 120 15.26 -14.16 -2.79
N ASN A 121 14.54 -13.73 -1.76
CA ASN A 121 14.12 -14.61 -0.68
C ASN A 121 13.02 -15.60 -1.13
N LEU A 122 12.21 -15.24 -2.15
CA LEU A 122 11.29 -16.15 -2.80
C LEU A 122 12.06 -17.25 -3.56
N GLY A 123 13.13 -16.88 -4.30
CA GLY A 123 14.00 -17.82 -5.00
C GLY A 123 14.69 -18.79 -4.05
N LEU A 124 15.14 -18.32 -2.89
CA LEU A 124 15.79 -19.10 -1.84
C LEU A 124 14.79 -19.89 -0.97
N GLN A 125 13.49 -19.56 -1.01
CA GLN A 125 12.45 -20.08 -0.10
C GLN A 125 12.73 -19.71 1.37
N ASP A 126 13.34 -18.56 1.62
CA ASP A 126 13.68 -18.10 2.97
C ASP A 126 12.48 -17.42 3.64
N LEU A 127 11.69 -18.20 4.37
CA LEU A 127 10.51 -17.73 5.08
C LEU A 127 10.84 -16.67 6.14
N ALA A 128 11.99 -16.80 6.82
CA ALA A 128 12.38 -15.88 7.89
C ALA A 128 12.62 -14.48 7.32
N LYS A 129 13.39 -14.39 6.23
CA LYS A 129 13.64 -13.12 5.54
C LYS A 129 12.39 -12.54 4.87
N LEU A 130 11.51 -13.39 4.30
CA LEU A 130 10.21 -12.91 3.79
C LEU A 130 9.34 -12.32 4.91
N LYS A 131 9.40 -12.85 6.12
CA LYS A 131 8.72 -12.28 7.29
C LYS A 131 9.34 -10.94 7.72
N GLU A 132 10.65 -10.79 7.61
CA GLU A 132 11.34 -9.51 7.83
C GLU A 132 10.92 -8.47 6.77
N ASN A 133 10.82 -8.86 5.51
CA ASN A 133 10.31 -8.00 4.44
C ASN A 133 8.89 -7.50 4.74
N LYS A 134 7.99 -8.35 5.24
CA LYS A 134 6.65 -7.92 5.70
C LYS A 134 6.70 -6.90 6.83
N LYS A 135 7.65 -7.01 7.75
CA LYS A 135 7.81 -6.00 8.83
C LYS A 135 8.35 -4.68 8.29
N ALA A 136 9.28 -4.73 7.34
CA ALA A 136 9.80 -3.53 6.69
C ALA A 136 8.73 -2.82 5.85
N LEU A 137 7.89 -3.58 5.13
CA LEU A 137 6.73 -3.07 4.42
C LEU A 137 5.76 -2.35 5.35
N LYS A 138 5.37 -2.95 6.47
CA LYS A 138 4.47 -2.29 7.45
C LYS A 138 5.01 -0.96 7.98
N LYS A 139 6.32 -0.81 8.07
CA LYS A 139 6.93 0.48 8.43
C LYS A 139 6.76 1.49 7.30
N LEU A 140 6.93 1.06 6.05
CA LEU A 140 6.74 1.91 4.88
C LEU A 140 5.28 2.34 4.73
N GLU A 141 4.31 1.43 4.91
CA GLU A 141 2.88 1.73 4.94
C GLU A 141 2.55 2.81 5.97
N LYS A 142 3.07 2.63 7.20
CA LYS A 142 2.86 3.60 8.27
C LYS A 142 3.42 4.99 7.93
N GLU A 143 4.60 5.06 7.32
CA GLU A 143 5.18 6.33 6.86
C GLU A 143 4.29 7.02 5.82
N ILE A 144 3.71 6.29 4.86
CA ILE A 144 2.77 6.85 3.88
C ILE A 144 1.47 7.33 4.56
N ASP A 145 0.95 6.58 5.52
CA ASP A 145 -0.25 6.98 6.26
C ASP A 145 0.00 8.24 7.11
N GLU A 146 1.19 8.38 7.68
CA GLU A 146 1.62 9.61 8.39
C GLU A 146 1.70 10.80 7.43
N LEU A 147 2.26 10.62 6.23
CA LEU A 147 2.29 11.65 5.19
C LEU A 147 0.87 12.07 4.79
N LYS A 148 -0.04 11.12 4.59
CA LYS A 148 -1.44 11.41 4.29
C LYS A 148 -2.16 12.17 5.39
N SER A 149 -1.93 11.79 6.63
CA SER A 149 -2.53 12.46 7.78
C SER A 149 -2.08 13.93 7.88
N ASN A 150 -0.86 14.23 7.43
CA ASN A 150 -0.31 15.58 7.41
C ASN A 150 -0.86 16.45 6.25
N VAL A 151 -1.37 15.83 5.17
CA VAL A 151 -1.92 16.58 4.00
C VAL A 151 -3.00 17.56 4.38
N PHE A 152 -3.94 17.14 5.24
CA PHE A 152 -5.03 18.01 5.66
C PHE A 152 -4.53 19.31 6.31
N TYR A 153 -3.53 19.19 7.19
CA TYR A 153 -2.93 20.35 7.85
C TYR A 153 -2.11 21.21 6.89
N PHE A 154 -1.45 20.56 5.94
CA PHE A 154 -0.70 21.22 4.89
C PHE A 154 -1.65 22.06 4.00
N ILE A 155 -2.72 21.48 3.48
CA ILE A 155 -3.70 22.18 2.61
C ILE A 155 -4.38 23.32 3.36
N LYS A 156 -4.69 23.13 4.65
CA LYS A 156 -5.34 24.17 5.46
C LYS A 156 -4.46 25.43 5.66
N ASN A 157 -3.14 25.27 5.59
CA ASN A 157 -2.17 26.36 5.80
C ASN A 157 -1.63 26.95 4.49
N LEU A 158 -2.09 26.44 3.33
CA LEU A 158 -1.76 27.04 2.03
C LEU A 158 -2.59 28.28 1.78
N ASP A 159 -2.01 29.25 1.07
CA ASP A 159 -2.71 30.44 0.58
C ASP A 159 -3.80 30.07 -0.43
N GLU A 160 -4.86 30.89 -0.54
CA GLU A 160 -5.99 30.66 -1.47
C GLU A 160 -5.56 30.47 -2.93
N ASN A 161 -4.42 31.03 -3.33
CA ASN A 161 -3.85 30.88 -4.66
C ASN A 161 -3.12 29.55 -4.90
N SER A 162 -3.06 28.65 -3.91
CA SER A 162 -2.25 27.42 -3.93
C SER A 162 -3.05 26.14 -4.17
N VAL A 163 -4.24 26.23 -4.80
CA VAL A 163 -5.09 25.07 -5.12
C VAL A 163 -4.37 24.05 -6.00
N GLU A 164 -3.60 24.50 -7.00
CA GLU A 164 -2.83 23.63 -7.88
C GLU A 164 -1.72 22.88 -7.11
N ALA A 165 -1.08 23.56 -6.15
CA ALA A 165 -0.08 22.96 -5.27
C ALA A 165 -0.71 21.86 -4.37
N SER A 166 -1.91 22.11 -3.84
CA SER A 166 -2.64 21.13 -3.04
C SER A 166 -3.00 19.90 -3.87
N LYS A 167 -3.48 20.10 -5.08
CA LYS A 167 -3.80 19.00 -6.02
C LYS A 167 -2.57 18.18 -6.37
N PHE A 168 -1.47 18.83 -6.67
CA PHE A 168 -0.18 18.20 -6.94
C PHE A 168 0.27 17.29 -5.78
N TYR A 169 0.23 17.80 -4.54
CA TYR A 169 0.63 17.05 -3.36
C TYR A 169 -0.28 15.83 -3.09
N ILE A 170 -1.59 15.98 -3.25
CA ILE A 170 -2.56 14.88 -3.11
C ILE A 170 -2.28 13.77 -4.14
N LEU A 171 -1.99 14.13 -5.39
CA LEU A 171 -1.70 13.16 -6.45
C LEU A 171 -0.38 12.43 -6.19
N ILE A 172 0.67 13.13 -5.71
CA ILE A 172 1.93 12.48 -5.28
C ILE A 172 1.64 11.38 -4.25
N LEU A 173 0.89 11.71 -3.21
CA LEU A 173 0.57 10.75 -2.16
C LEU A 173 -0.27 9.57 -2.67
N GLY A 174 -1.17 9.81 -3.63
CA GLY A 174 -1.89 8.75 -4.31
C GLY A 174 -0.94 7.77 -5.00
N TYR A 175 -0.01 8.26 -5.82
CA TYR A 175 0.96 7.41 -6.51
C TYR A 175 1.93 6.69 -5.57
N LEU A 176 2.38 7.36 -4.49
CA LEU A 176 3.19 6.70 -3.47
C LEU A 176 2.43 5.57 -2.78
N GLN A 177 1.14 5.76 -2.51
CA GLN A 177 0.28 4.71 -1.96
C GLN A 177 0.13 3.54 -2.92
N ASP A 178 -0.13 3.80 -4.21
CA ASP A 178 -0.28 2.76 -5.22
C ASP A 178 1.02 1.93 -5.35
N MET A 179 2.18 2.59 -5.30
CA MET A 179 3.48 1.91 -5.28
C MET A 179 3.63 0.98 -4.06
N VAL A 180 3.27 1.46 -2.88
CA VAL A 180 3.35 0.67 -1.63
C VAL A 180 2.35 -0.47 -1.66
N GLN A 181 1.16 -0.27 -2.20
CA GLN A 181 0.15 -1.31 -2.38
C GLN A 181 0.63 -2.44 -3.30
N SER A 182 1.24 -2.10 -4.45
CA SER A 182 1.82 -3.11 -5.34
C SER A 182 2.93 -3.91 -4.65
N ILE A 183 3.80 -3.26 -3.88
CA ILE A 183 4.83 -3.93 -3.07
C ILE A 183 4.22 -4.80 -1.96
N ASP A 184 3.11 -4.39 -1.35
CA ASP A 184 2.40 -5.24 -0.37
C ASP A 184 1.90 -6.52 -1.03
N TYR A 185 1.22 -6.44 -2.16
CA TYR A 185 0.75 -7.62 -2.88
C TYR A 185 1.90 -8.57 -3.26
N ILE A 186 3.01 -8.04 -3.76
CA ILE A 186 4.21 -8.82 -4.10
C ILE A 186 4.78 -9.51 -2.85
N THR A 187 4.96 -8.77 -1.77
CA THR A 187 5.54 -9.27 -0.51
C THR A 187 4.63 -10.29 0.17
N SER A 188 3.35 -9.96 0.28
CA SER A 188 2.36 -10.79 0.96
C SER A 188 2.07 -12.09 0.20
N SER A 189 1.99 -12.04 -1.14
CA SER A 189 1.81 -13.22 -1.99
C SER A 189 3.02 -14.15 -1.92
N SER A 190 4.24 -13.59 -1.98
CA SER A 190 5.49 -14.34 -1.88
C SER A 190 5.64 -15.02 -0.51
N HIS A 191 5.40 -14.27 0.57
CA HIS A 191 5.42 -14.81 1.93
C HIS A 191 4.39 -15.95 2.09
N SER A 192 3.15 -15.73 1.64
CA SER A 192 2.08 -16.74 1.76
C SER A 192 2.38 -18.01 0.98
N HIS A 193 3.00 -17.88 -0.20
CA HIS A 193 3.41 -19.01 -1.02
C HIS A 193 4.41 -19.91 -0.29
N VAL A 194 5.45 -19.32 0.30
CA VAL A 194 6.48 -20.05 1.03
C VAL A 194 5.93 -20.60 2.37
N ASN A 195 5.17 -19.78 3.10
CA ASN A 195 4.58 -20.18 4.38
C ASN A 195 3.60 -21.35 4.27
N ASN A 196 2.91 -21.47 3.13
CA ASN A 196 1.99 -22.57 2.83
C ASN A 196 2.70 -23.79 2.21
N ASN A 197 4.04 -23.85 2.24
CA ASN A 197 4.86 -24.92 1.70
C ASN A 197 4.54 -25.27 0.23
N HIS A 198 4.20 -24.26 -0.58
CA HIS A 198 4.00 -24.48 -2.02
C HIS A 198 5.33 -24.78 -2.71
N LYS A 199 5.27 -25.52 -3.83
CA LYS A 199 6.48 -25.87 -4.62
C LYS A 199 7.24 -24.60 -5.02
N LYS A 200 8.58 -24.68 -5.00
CA LYS A 200 9.45 -23.60 -5.49
C LYS A 200 9.08 -23.20 -6.91
N LEU A 201 9.20 -21.92 -7.22
CA LEU A 201 9.17 -21.46 -8.62
C LEU A 201 10.31 -22.14 -9.39
N LYS A 202 10.08 -22.42 -10.68
CA LYS A 202 11.11 -23.00 -11.54
C LYS A 202 12.27 -22.01 -11.72
N PHE A 203 13.47 -22.53 -11.93
CA PHE A 203 14.68 -21.70 -12.12
C PHE A 203 14.49 -20.60 -13.18
N ASN A 204 13.86 -20.95 -14.31
CA ASN A 204 13.59 -19.98 -15.37
C ASN A 204 12.59 -18.88 -14.96
N GLN A 205 11.63 -19.16 -14.07
CA GLN A 205 10.71 -18.15 -13.54
C GLN A 205 11.46 -17.18 -12.61
N ILE A 206 12.30 -17.69 -11.72
CA ILE A 206 13.13 -16.84 -10.83
C ILE A 206 14.10 -16.00 -11.66
N ARG A 207 14.75 -16.57 -12.68
CA ARG A 207 15.64 -15.84 -13.58
C ARG A 207 14.92 -14.70 -14.30
N ASP A 208 13.71 -14.94 -14.80
CA ASP A 208 12.92 -13.92 -15.46
C ASP A 208 12.53 -12.78 -14.48
N LEU A 209 12.14 -13.11 -13.23
CA LEU A 209 11.88 -12.11 -12.18
C LEU A 209 13.15 -11.32 -11.82
N LYS A 210 14.32 -11.96 -11.81
CA LYS A 210 15.60 -11.29 -11.58
C LYS A 210 15.98 -10.32 -12.71
N THR A 211 15.66 -10.65 -13.96
CA THR A 211 15.84 -9.73 -15.08
C THR A 211 15.01 -8.46 -14.88
N VAL A 212 13.74 -8.61 -14.48
CA VAL A 212 12.88 -7.47 -14.16
C VAL A 212 13.39 -6.69 -12.96
N ASP A 213 13.85 -7.39 -11.90
CA ASP A 213 14.45 -6.76 -10.72
C ASP A 213 15.65 -5.87 -11.11
N THR A 214 16.57 -6.38 -11.94
CA THR A 214 17.73 -5.60 -12.41
C THR A 214 17.30 -4.32 -13.14
N GLN A 215 16.33 -4.43 -14.03
CA GLN A 215 15.79 -3.26 -14.74
C GLN A 215 15.13 -2.26 -13.79
N LEU A 216 14.36 -2.75 -12.82
CA LEU A 216 13.73 -1.91 -11.80
C LEU A 216 14.77 -1.22 -10.90
N GLN A 217 15.83 -1.91 -10.49
CA GLN A 217 16.91 -1.32 -9.69
C GLN A 217 17.57 -0.15 -10.44
N GLU A 218 17.84 -0.31 -11.73
CA GLU A 218 18.38 0.76 -12.57
C GLU A 218 17.42 1.95 -12.66
N LEU A 219 16.13 1.69 -12.92
CA LEU A 219 15.10 2.74 -12.95
C LEU A 219 15.02 3.47 -11.61
N PHE A 220 14.91 2.75 -10.51
CA PHE A 220 14.80 3.34 -9.18
C PHE A 220 16.04 4.16 -8.80
N SER A 221 17.24 3.71 -9.17
CA SER A 221 18.48 4.43 -8.90
C SER A 221 18.52 5.78 -9.65
N ARG A 222 18.16 5.79 -10.93
CA ARG A 222 18.08 7.02 -11.74
C ARG A 222 17.05 8.00 -11.17
N LEU A 223 15.92 7.49 -10.69
CA LEU A 223 14.87 8.31 -10.09
C LEU A 223 15.26 8.84 -8.72
N GLU A 224 15.83 7.98 -7.86
CA GLU A 224 16.30 8.39 -6.54
C GLU A 224 17.32 9.54 -6.67
N GLU A 225 18.24 9.44 -7.63
CA GLU A 225 19.19 10.51 -7.93
C GLU A 225 18.50 11.79 -8.37
N SER A 226 17.58 11.72 -9.35
CA SER A 226 16.84 12.87 -9.84
C SER A 226 16.05 13.59 -8.75
N PHE A 227 15.37 12.85 -7.87
CA PHE A 227 14.62 13.43 -6.75
C PHE A 227 15.52 13.94 -5.63
N LYS A 228 16.67 13.31 -5.39
CA LYS A 228 17.64 13.74 -4.37
C LYS A 228 18.37 15.01 -4.77
N THR A 229 18.69 15.16 -6.05
CA THR A 229 19.40 16.35 -6.58
C THR A 229 18.44 17.44 -7.06
N GLU A 230 17.13 17.15 -7.09
CA GLU A 230 16.08 18.00 -7.71
C GLU A 230 16.39 18.34 -9.19
N ASP A 231 17.19 17.50 -9.86
CA ASP A 231 17.47 17.60 -11.28
C ASP A 231 16.50 16.74 -12.11
N PHE A 232 15.50 17.41 -12.65
CA PHE A 232 14.46 16.79 -13.46
C PHE A 232 14.72 16.88 -14.98
N SER A 233 15.93 17.25 -15.40
CA SER A 233 16.28 17.40 -16.83
C SER A 233 16.21 16.10 -17.62
N LYS A 234 16.42 14.95 -16.94
CA LYS A 234 16.42 13.60 -17.54
C LYS A 234 15.07 12.88 -17.48
N LEU A 235 14.01 13.49 -16.94
CA LEU A 235 12.71 12.82 -16.82
C LEU A 235 12.14 12.35 -18.16
N ASP A 236 12.35 13.12 -19.24
CA ASP A 236 11.88 12.75 -20.58
C ASP A 236 12.57 11.49 -21.12
N GLU A 237 13.83 11.28 -20.76
CA GLU A 237 14.57 10.07 -21.11
C GLU A 237 14.01 8.86 -20.37
N ILE A 238 13.80 9.00 -19.04
CA ILE A 238 13.25 7.94 -18.21
C ILE A 238 11.82 7.58 -18.64
N LEU A 239 10.99 8.57 -18.97
CA LEU A 239 9.63 8.33 -19.46
C LEU A 239 9.58 7.59 -20.80
N ARG A 240 10.57 7.77 -21.66
CA ARG A 240 10.67 7.00 -22.93
C ARG A 240 10.93 5.52 -22.69
N ASP A 241 11.60 5.16 -21.61
CA ASP A 241 11.88 3.77 -21.25
C ASP A 241 10.62 3.01 -20.77
N LYS A 242 9.54 3.74 -20.39
CA LYS A 242 8.26 3.17 -19.92
C LYS A 242 7.76 2.02 -20.80
N LYS A 243 7.76 2.23 -22.12
CA LYS A 243 7.25 1.23 -23.06
C LYS A 243 8.09 -0.04 -23.03
N ALA A 244 9.41 0.08 -23.05
CA ALA A 244 10.30 -1.08 -23.02
C ALA A 244 10.14 -1.91 -21.75
N PHE A 245 9.95 -1.27 -20.58
CA PHE A 245 9.65 -1.95 -19.32
C PHE A 245 8.35 -2.72 -19.37
N LEU A 246 7.26 -2.08 -19.81
CA LEU A 246 5.94 -2.71 -19.90
C LEU A 246 5.93 -3.85 -20.92
N ASP A 247 6.64 -3.70 -22.03
CA ASP A 247 6.81 -4.72 -23.05
C ASP A 247 7.54 -5.94 -22.46
N THR A 248 8.63 -5.74 -21.70
CA THR A 248 9.32 -6.84 -21.00
C THR A 248 8.38 -7.64 -20.11
N VAL A 249 7.58 -6.97 -19.27
CA VAL A 249 6.62 -7.65 -18.39
C VAL A 249 5.57 -8.40 -19.21
N SER A 250 5.04 -7.80 -20.27
CA SER A 250 4.07 -8.42 -21.19
C SER A 250 4.61 -9.66 -21.88
N GLU A 251 5.87 -9.62 -22.33
CA GLU A 251 6.56 -10.78 -22.91
C GLU A 251 6.69 -11.92 -21.90
N LEU A 252 7.01 -11.63 -20.64
CA LEU A 252 7.10 -12.63 -19.59
C LEU A 252 5.74 -13.26 -19.27
N ILE A 253 4.65 -12.49 -19.31
CA ILE A 253 3.29 -13.01 -19.18
C ILE A 253 3.00 -13.98 -20.33
N THR A 254 3.27 -13.59 -21.57
CA THR A 254 3.09 -14.43 -22.76
C THR A 254 3.93 -15.71 -22.67
N LYS A 255 5.18 -15.58 -22.23
CA LYS A 255 6.09 -16.71 -22.01
C LYS A 255 5.54 -17.70 -20.97
N GLN A 256 4.94 -17.18 -19.89
CA GLN A 256 4.32 -18.03 -18.87
C GLN A 256 3.07 -18.74 -19.40
N ILE A 257 2.23 -18.07 -20.20
CA ILE A 257 1.08 -18.70 -20.85
C ILE A 257 1.55 -19.90 -21.71
N ASN A 258 2.60 -19.71 -22.51
CA ASN A 258 3.17 -20.78 -23.32
C ASN A 258 3.73 -21.93 -22.47
N ARG A 259 4.37 -21.63 -21.34
CA ARG A 259 4.84 -22.66 -20.39
C ARG A 259 3.70 -23.52 -19.83
N ILE A 260 2.54 -22.90 -19.54
CA ILE A 260 1.37 -23.64 -19.05
C ILE A 260 0.84 -24.58 -20.11
N ARG A 261 0.87 -24.17 -21.40
CA ARG A 261 0.36 -24.96 -22.52
C ARG A 261 1.28 -26.11 -22.92
N THR A 262 2.59 -25.97 -22.72
CA THR A 262 3.60 -26.90 -23.23
C THR A 262 4.29 -27.74 -22.16
N THR A 263 4.18 -27.36 -20.92
CA THR A 263 4.90 -28.00 -19.80
C THR A 263 3.96 -28.14 -18.61
N GLU A 264 4.10 -29.25 -17.86
CA GLU A 264 3.40 -29.39 -16.59
C GLU A 264 3.89 -28.31 -15.61
N THR A 265 3.02 -27.36 -15.27
CA THR A 265 3.28 -26.29 -14.32
C THR A 265 2.36 -26.40 -13.11
N SER A 266 2.87 -26.11 -11.92
CA SER A 266 2.02 -26.03 -10.74
C SER A 266 1.05 -24.85 -10.87
N PRO A 267 -0.29 -25.05 -10.73
CA PRO A 267 -1.26 -23.96 -10.76
C PRO A 267 -0.94 -22.86 -9.72
N LYS A 268 -0.44 -23.25 -8.54
CA LYS A 268 -0.05 -22.30 -7.48
C LYS A 268 1.15 -21.43 -7.87
N ASN A 269 2.16 -22.04 -8.53
CA ASN A 269 3.31 -21.31 -9.05
C ASN A 269 2.92 -20.37 -10.17
N SER A 270 2.06 -20.81 -11.10
CA SER A 270 1.58 -19.95 -12.18
C SER A 270 0.77 -18.77 -11.67
N LYS A 271 -0.11 -19.01 -10.68
CA LYS A 271 -0.88 -17.94 -10.03
C LYS A 271 0.05 -16.91 -9.38
N LEU A 272 1.02 -17.37 -8.57
CA LEU A 272 1.99 -16.47 -7.94
C LEU A 272 2.77 -15.68 -9.00
N TYR A 273 3.32 -16.35 -10.00
CA TYR A 273 4.14 -15.72 -11.03
C TYR A 273 3.37 -14.64 -11.81
N PHE A 274 2.12 -14.90 -12.20
CA PHE A 274 1.26 -13.88 -12.81
C PHE A 274 0.96 -12.73 -11.88
N SER A 275 0.64 -13.00 -10.60
CA SER A 275 0.44 -11.95 -9.61
C SER A 275 1.67 -11.04 -9.52
N LEU A 276 2.87 -11.61 -9.40
CA LEU A 276 4.11 -10.82 -9.31
C LEU A 276 4.32 -9.95 -10.54
N LEU A 277 4.09 -10.47 -11.75
CA LEU A 277 4.25 -9.70 -13.00
C LEU A 277 3.20 -8.58 -13.12
N LEU A 278 1.93 -8.84 -12.76
CA LEU A 278 0.87 -7.85 -12.83
C LEU A 278 1.11 -6.71 -11.83
N GLU A 279 1.45 -7.04 -10.60
CA GLU A 279 1.79 -6.03 -9.58
C GLU A 279 3.07 -5.25 -9.92
N THR A 280 4.04 -5.89 -10.57
CA THR A 280 5.23 -5.19 -11.10
C THR A 280 4.84 -4.20 -12.21
N ASN A 281 3.92 -4.59 -13.10
CA ASN A 281 3.39 -3.71 -14.13
C ASN A 281 2.68 -2.49 -13.53
N ASP A 282 1.89 -2.68 -12.48
CA ASP A 282 1.17 -1.59 -11.82
C ASP A 282 2.12 -0.70 -10.99
N LEU A 283 3.15 -1.26 -10.38
CA LEU A 283 4.23 -0.51 -9.75
C LEU A 283 4.94 0.41 -10.76
N ILE A 284 5.30 -0.10 -11.94
CA ILE A 284 5.93 0.69 -13.00
C ILE A 284 5.00 1.83 -13.46
N LYS A 285 3.70 1.55 -13.65
CA LYS A 285 2.73 2.58 -14.04
C LYS A 285 2.62 3.68 -13.00
N SER A 286 2.54 3.33 -11.72
CA SER A 286 2.45 4.31 -10.62
C SER A 286 3.69 5.22 -10.57
N ILE A 287 4.88 4.65 -10.76
CA ILE A 287 6.14 5.40 -10.87
C ILE A 287 6.10 6.36 -12.06
N MET A 288 5.69 5.88 -13.22
CA MET A 288 5.68 6.71 -14.45
C MET A 288 4.63 7.83 -14.36
N ASN A 289 3.47 7.57 -13.76
CA ASN A 289 2.45 8.59 -13.53
C ASN A 289 2.95 9.67 -12.56
N LEU A 290 3.69 9.27 -11.52
CA LEU A 290 4.36 10.21 -10.61
C LEU A 290 5.35 11.12 -11.36
N LEU A 291 6.13 10.56 -12.29
CA LEU A 291 7.07 11.33 -13.10
C LEU A 291 6.38 12.28 -14.08
N GLU A 292 5.32 11.82 -14.74
CA GLU A 292 4.50 12.65 -15.64
C GLU A 292 3.93 13.84 -14.86
N LEU A 293 3.42 13.62 -13.64
CA LEU A 293 2.92 14.68 -12.76
C LEU A 293 4.02 15.71 -12.43
N PHE A 294 5.22 15.25 -12.05
CA PHE A 294 6.34 16.16 -11.77
C PHE A 294 6.78 16.96 -13.00
N LYS A 295 6.81 16.34 -14.16
CA LYS A 295 7.11 17.02 -15.42
C LYS A 295 6.10 18.11 -15.73
N GLU A 296 4.81 17.81 -15.66
CA GLU A 296 3.72 18.77 -15.91
C GLU A 296 3.80 19.96 -14.96
N PHE A 297 4.00 19.69 -13.68
CA PHE A 297 4.08 20.71 -12.66
C PHE A 297 5.30 21.63 -12.84
N ASN A 298 6.46 21.07 -13.16
CA ASN A 298 7.67 21.86 -13.44
C ASN A 298 7.55 22.71 -14.72
N GLN A 299 6.80 22.26 -15.71
CA GLN A 299 6.57 23.04 -16.94
C GLN A 299 5.63 24.23 -16.71
N GLN A 300 4.61 24.07 -15.88
CA GLN A 300 3.67 25.15 -15.51
C GLN A 300 4.36 26.26 -14.70
N ASN A 301 5.32 25.93 -13.86
CA ASN A 301 6.03 26.88 -13.01
C ASN A 301 7.22 27.58 -13.70
N LYS A 302 7.56 27.22 -14.94
CA LYS A 302 8.57 27.91 -15.76
C LYS A 302 7.96 28.99 -16.68
N LYS A 303 6.64 29.05 -16.76
CA LYS A 303 5.89 30.10 -17.46
C LYS A 303 5.47 31.21 -16.51
#